data_c93579faeb1719a755d5826999268aa4
#
_entry.id   c93579faeb1719a755d5826999268aa4
#
_cell.length_a   1.000
_cell.length_b   1.000
_cell.length_c   1.000
_cell.angle_alpha   90.00
_cell.angle_beta   90.00
_cell.angle_gamma   90.00
#
_symmetry.space_group_name_H-M   'P 1'
#
loop_
_entity.id
_entity.type
_entity.pdbx_description
1 polymer ?
#
loop_
_entity_poly.entity_id
_entity_poly.type
_entity_poly.pdbx_seq_one_letter_code
_entity_poly.pdbx_strand_id
1 'polypeptide(L)'
;MAEKYKVLDKKITLSRREFARLAAAGSIVVLAPGCETVSQQFTPTSAQMAQLAGSAWTDLKQKQPTTNNPKYTSRVNRVAPRIIRAAGGNPAEWEVVVFASDELNAFALPGGKVGFYTGILDIMENDDQIAAVMGHEAAHVFFNHSGQRYGRTRATQAGLGVAQVVLGGGGQSSQVALQALGLGAQYGVILPFSRQHELEADKYGIRYMHKAGDRPNEEVRGG
;
A
#
# COMPACT_ATOMS: atom_id res chain seq x y z
N MET A 1 1.00 4.87 44.40
CA MET A 1 1.01 4.88 42.92
C MET A 1 -0.33 4.44 42.34
N ALA A 2 -1.46 4.87 42.88
CA ALA A 2 -2.80 4.38 42.45
C ALA A 2 -3.80 5.50 42.11
N GLU A 3 -3.33 6.74 41.98
CA GLU A 3 -4.23 7.90 41.84
C GLU A 3 -4.24 8.55 40.44
N LYS A 4 -3.43 8.03 39.51
CA LYS A 4 -3.27 8.62 38.16
C LYS A 4 -4.25 8.09 37.09
N TYR A 5 -5.08 7.09 37.41
CA TYR A 5 -5.97 6.45 36.42
C TYR A 5 -7.47 6.69 36.65
N LYS A 6 -7.84 7.55 37.60
CA LYS A 6 -9.25 7.82 37.95
C LYS A 6 -9.95 8.86 37.05
N VAL A 7 -9.29 9.42 36.05
CA VAL A 7 -9.83 10.50 35.19
C VAL A 7 -10.52 10.01 33.92
N LEU A 8 -10.39 8.71 33.56
CA LEU A 8 -10.88 8.20 32.29
C LEU A 8 -12.31 7.62 32.31
N ASP A 9 -13.00 7.63 33.43
CA ASP A 9 -14.35 7.05 33.53
C ASP A 9 -15.48 8.09 33.63
N LYS A 10 -15.21 9.34 33.26
CA LYS A 10 -16.26 10.34 33.10
C LYS A 10 -16.81 10.26 31.70
N LYS A 11 -17.92 9.52 31.48
CA LYS A 11 -18.70 9.57 30.24
C LYS A 11 -19.00 11.04 29.92
N ILE A 12 -18.30 11.60 28.97
CA ILE A 12 -18.58 12.94 28.42
C ILE A 12 -19.86 12.81 27.60
N THR A 13 -21.00 13.11 28.23
CA THR A 13 -22.28 13.21 27.52
C THR A 13 -22.41 14.64 26.98
N LEU A 14 -22.05 14.79 25.70
CA LEU A 14 -22.29 16.04 24.96
C LEU A 14 -23.77 16.13 24.61
N SER A 15 -24.42 17.26 24.88
CA SER A 15 -25.75 17.53 24.38
C SER A 15 -25.72 17.71 22.85
N ARG A 16 -26.85 17.47 22.18
CA ARG A 16 -26.98 17.66 20.71
C ARG A 16 -26.55 19.07 20.26
N ARG A 17 -26.75 20.09 21.09
CA ARG A 17 -26.37 21.48 20.81
C ARG A 17 -24.86 21.70 20.96
N GLU A 18 -24.22 21.09 21.92
CA GLU A 18 -22.76 21.15 22.11
C GLU A 18 -22.04 20.37 21.02
N PHE A 19 -22.58 19.22 20.62
CA PHE A 19 -22.09 18.45 19.47
C PHE A 19 -22.20 19.27 18.17
N ALA A 20 -23.34 19.94 17.92
CA ALA A 20 -23.52 20.78 16.73
C ALA A 20 -22.59 22.03 16.73
N ARG A 21 -22.31 22.61 17.91
CA ARG A 21 -21.37 23.75 18.01
C ARG A 21 -19.91 23.32 17.79
N LEU A 22 -19.52 22.14 18.27
CA LEU A 22 -18.22 21.56 18.02
C LEU A 22 -18.07 21.12 16.55
N ALA A 23 -19.14 20.61 15.92
CA ALA A 23 -19.17 20.30 14.50
C ALA A 23 -19.02 21.55 13.61
N ALA A 24 -19.69 22.64 13.97
CA ALA A 24 -19.61 23.92 13.24
C ALA A 24 -18.23 24.61 13.44
N ALA A 25 -17.51 24.31 14.50
CA ALA A 25 -16.16 24.82 14.75
C ALA A 25 -15.05 23.99 14.09
N GLY A 26 -15.36 22.97 13.27
CA GLY A 26 -14.36 22.12 12.62
C GLY A 26 -13.53 21.24 13.59
N SER A 27 -13.91 21.18 14.86
CA SER A 27 -13.12 20.55 15.94
C SER A 27 -13.65 19.19 16.36
N ILE A 28 -14.28 18.42 15.46
CA ILE A 28 -14.67 17.05 15.79
C ILE A 28 -13.59 16.10 15.33
N VAL A 29 -12.60 15.87 16.16
CA VAL A 29 -11.92 14.57 16.19
C VAL A 29 -12.90 13.62 16.90
N VAL A 30 -13.70 12.92 16.11
CA VAL A 30 -14.61 11.91 16.63
C VAL A 30 -13.78 10.73 17.09
N LEU A 31 -13.57 10.61 18.38
CA LEU A 31 -13.26 9.35 19.05
C LEU A 31 -14.54 8.50 19.12
N ALA A 32 -15.14 8.21 17.96
CA ALA A 32 -16.28 7.32 17.84
C ALA A 32 -15.83 6.01 17.18
N PRO A 33 -16.43 4.85 17.49
CA PRO A 33 -16.27 3.63 16.74
C PRO A 33 -16.85 3.85 15.34
N GLY A 34 -16.01 4.28 14.39
CA GLY A 34 -16.40 4.73 13.05
C GLY A 34 -15.25 5.35 12.26
N CYS A 35 -13.99 5.25 12.75
CA CYS A 35 -12.81 5.75 12.00
C CYS A 35 -12.71 5.15 10.57
N GLU A 36 -13.32 4.02 10.34
CA GLU A 36 -13.39 3.38 9.03
C GLU A 36 -14.22 4.18 8.02
N THR A 37 -15.34 4.75 8.47
CA THR A 37 -16.23 5.55 7.60
C THR A 37 -15.60 6.88 7.18
N VAL A 38 -14.81 7.49 8.05
CA VAL A 38 -14.11 8.76 7.75
C VAL A 38 -12.94 8.50 6.80
N SER A 39 -12.20 7.41 6.98
CA SER A 39 -11.08 7.07 6.10
C SER A 39 -11.54 6.74 4.66
N GLN A 40 -12.71 6.13 4.51
CA GLN A 40 -13.30 5.83 3.19
C GLN A 40 -13.57 7.10 2.38
N GLN A 41 -13.99 8.18 3.01
CA GLN A 41 -14.26 9.46 2.35
C GLN A 41 -12.98 10.11 1.78
N PHE A 42 -11.80 9.78 2.32
CA PHE A 42 -10.49 10.24 1.87
C PHE A 42 -9.74 9.21 1.03
N THR A 43 -10.33 8.03 0.79
CA THR A 43 -9.70 6.98 -0.01
C THR A 43 -9.84 7.30 -1.50
N PRO A 44 -8.73 7.57 -2.21
CA PRO A 44 -8.78 7.81 -3.65
C PRO A 44 -9.22 6.55 -4.39
N THR A 45 -9.86 6.74 -5.51
CA THR A 45 -10.17 5.64 -6.44
C THR A 45 -8.90 5.02 -6.99
N SER A 46 -9.00 3.77 -7.49
CA SER A 46 -7.87 3.10 -8.14
C SER A 46 -7.32 3.92 -9.33
N ALA A 47 -8.19 4.61 -10.07
CA ALA A 47 -7.79 5.48 -11.18
C ALA A 47 -6.98 6.70 -10.70
N GLN A 48 -7.41 7.37 -9.62
CA GLN A 48 -6.67 8.48 -9.02
C GLN A 48 -5.32 8.03 -8.47
N MET A 49 -5.28 6.85 -7.82
CA MET A 49 -4.04 6.26 -7.33
C MET A 49 -3.10 5.87 -8.49
N ALA A 50 -3.64 5.35 -9.61
CA ALA A 50 -2.85 5.02 -10.80
C ALA A 50 -2.20 6.27 -11.42
N GLN A 51 -2.90 7.39 -11.44
CA GLN A 51 -2.36 8.67 -11.92
C GLN A 51 -1.20 9.16 -11.03
N LEU A 52 -1.36 9.10 -9.71
CA LEU A 52 -0.28 9.44 -8.76
C LEU A 52 0.93 8.50 -8.91
N ALA A 53 0.66 7.21 -9.11
CA ALA A 53 1.70 6.20 -9.28
C ALA A 53 2.47 6.36 -10.59
N GLY A 54 1.83 6.86 -11.65
CA GLY A 54 2.44 7.02 -12.97
C GLY A 54 3.65 7.95 -12.97
N SER A 55 3.56 9.10 -12.32
CA SER A 55 4.70 10.02 -12.17
C SER A 55 5.80 9.41 -11.30
N ALA A 56 5.45 8.81 -10.17
CA ALA A 56 6.41 8.16 -9.30
C ALA A 56 7.13 6.98 -9.98
N TRP A 57 6.43 6.23 -10.84
CA TRP A 57 7.00 5.15 -11.64
C TRP A 57 7.99 5.66 -12.68
N THR A 58 7.68 6.76 -13.34
CA THR A 58 8.58 7.40 -14.31
C THR A 58 9.86 7.88 -13.63
N ASP A 59 9.72 8.56 -12.50
CA ASP A 59 10.85 9.02 -11.70
C ASP A 59 11.73 7.87 -11.20
N LEU A 60 11.11 6.78 -10.78
CA LEU A 60 11.82 5.59 -10.31
C LEU A 60 12.68 4.98 -11.42
N LYS A 61 12.12 4.80 -12.62
CA LYS A 61 12.85 4.28 -13.79
C LYS A 61 13.97 5.19 -14.27
N GLN A 62 13.91 6.48 -13.98
CA GLN A 62 15.00 7.42 -14.27
C GLN A 62 16.13 7.35 -13.24
N LYS A 63 15.78 7.08 -11.99
CA LYS A 63 16.74 7.08 -10.86
C LYS A 63 17.40 5.73 -10.62
N GLN A 64 16.73 4.65 -10.99
CA GLN A 64 17.23 3.28 -10.79
C GLN A 64 17.49 2.59 -12.12
N PRO A 65 18.65 1.94 -12.26
CA PRO A 65 18.97 1.19 -13.47
C PRO A 65 18.02 0.00 -13.62
N THR A 66 17.49 -0.18 -14.82
CA THR A 66 16.72 -1.37 -15.19
C THR A 66 17.59 -2.35 -15.96
N THR A 67 17.21 -3.62 -16.00
CA THR A 67 17.92 -4.64 -16.76
C THR A 67 16.99 -5.39 -17.71
N ASN A 68 17.52 -5.68 -18.90
CA ASN A 68 16.89 -6.58 -19.88
C ASN A 68 17.58 -7.95 -19.92
N ASN A 69 18.41 -8.28 -18.93
CA ASN A 69 19.10 -9.56 -18.86
C ASN A 69 18.10 -10.72 -18.86
N PRO A 70 18.15 -11.63 -19.87
CA PRO A 70 17.21 -12.75 -19.97
C PRO A 70 17.20 -13.69 -18.76
N LYS A 71 18.30 -13.74 -17.97
CA LYS A 71 18.33 -14.50 -16.72
C LYS A 71 17.14 -14.15 -15.80
N TYR A 72 16.79 -12.88 -15.75
CA TYR A 72 15.74 -12.36 -14.89
C TYR A 72 14.43 -12.15 -15.63
N THR A 73 14.49 -11.43 -16.75
CA THR A 73 13.29 -10.97 -17.47
C THR A 73 12.50 -12.12 -18.08
N SER A 74 13.15 -13.21 -18.53
CA SER A 74 12.46 -14.37 -19.09
C SER A 74 11.55 -15.04 -18.05
N ARG A 75 12.01 -15.16 -16.81
CA ARG A 75 11.24 -15.76 -15.71
C ARG A 75 10.03 -14.90 -15.36
N VAL A 76 10.26 -13.61 -15.12
CA VAL A 76 9.21 -12.65 -14.76
C VAL A 76 8.17 -12.55 -15.89
N ASN A 77 8.61 -12.43 -17.15
CA ASN A 77 7.72 -12.33 -18.31
C ASN A 77 6.90 -13.61 -18.57
N ARG A 78 7.37 -14.78 -18.12
CA ARG A 78 6.62 -16.03 -18.18
C ARG A 78 5.55 -16.10 -17.08
N VAL A 79 5.85 -15.64 -15.88
CA VAL A 79 4.98 -15.74 -14.70
C VAL A 79 3.95 -14.63 -14.63
N ALA A 80 4.37 -13.36 -14.74
CA ALA A 80 3.52 -12.22 -14.46
C ALA A 80 2.21 -12.21 -15.27
N PRO A 81 2.19 -12.48 -16.60
CA PRO A 81 0.94 -12.46 -17.35
C PRO A 81 -0.06 -13.53 -16.91
N ARG A 82 0.42 -14.69 -16.42
CA ARG A 82 -0.45 -15.76 -15.92
C ARG A 82 -1.14 -15.35 -14.62
N ILE A 83 -0.38 -14.81 -13.69
CA ILE A 83 -0.90 -14.33 -12.41
C ILE A 83 -1.87 -13.16 -12.61
N ILE A 84 -1.53 -12.19 -13.46
CA ILE A 84 -2.41 -11.05 -13.77
C ILE A 84 -3.76 -11.53 -14.31
N ARG A 85 -3.77 -12.48 -15.28
CA ARG A 85 -5.03 -13.06 -15.78
C ARG A 85 -5.78 -13.83 -14.70
N ALA A 86 -5.08 -14.60 -13.88
CA ALA A 86 -5.68 -15.35 -12.78
C ALA A 86 -6.34 -14.40 -11.76
N ALA A 87 -5.77 -13.23 -11.54
CA ALA A 87 -6.33 -12.18 -10.71
C ALA A 87 -7.51 -11.44 -11.37
N GLY A 88 -7.77 -11.65 -12.67
CA GLY A 88 -8.85 -11.01 -13.42
C GLY A 88 -8.43 -9.74 -14.17
N GLY A 89 -7.11 -9.47 -14.25
CA GLY A 89 -6.56 -8.33 -14.98
C GLY A 89 -6.22 -8.64 -16.43
N ASN A 90 -5.99 -7.58 -17.19
CA ASN A 90 -5.48 -7.64 -18.54
C ASN A 90 -3.96 -7.40 -18.53
N PRO A 91 -3.10 -8.37 -18.86
CA PRO A 91 -1.65 -8.18 -18.86
C PRO A 91 -1.15 -7.02 -19.73
N ALA A 92 -1.89 -6.67 -20.79
CA ALA A 92 -1.52 -5.56 -21.67
C ALA A 92 -1.60 -4.18 -21.00
N GLU A 93 -2.32 -4.07 -19.89
CA GLU A 93 -2.46 -2.85 -19.10
C GLU A 93 -1.41 -2.76 -17.98
N TRP A 94 -0.61 -3.82 -17.81
CA TRP A 94 0.42 -3.90 -16.79
C TRP A 94 1.81 -3.70 -17.38
N GLU A 95 2.66 -3.02 -16.64
CA GLU A 95 4.06 -2.85 -16.97
C GLU A 95 4.91 -3.48 -15.87
N VAL A 96 5.67 -4.51 -16.22
CA VAL A 96 6.53 -5.24 -15.30
C VAL A 96 7.98 -4.97 -15.69
N VAL A 97 8.78 -4.47 -14.74
CA VAL A 97 10.17 -4.07 -14.95
C VAL A 97 11.07 -4.76 -13.94
N VAL A 98 12.26 -5.15 -14.38
CA VAL A 98 13.32 -5.64 -13.49
C VAL A 98 14.35 -4.53 -13.29
N PHE A 99 14.57 -4.16 -12.05
CA PHE A 99 15.59 -3.20 -11.62
C PHE A 99 16.88 -3.91 -11.25
N ALA A 100 18.00 -3.38 -11.70
CA ALA A 100 19.33 -3.90 -11.38
C ALA A 100 19.76 -3.39 -10.00
N SER A 101 19.40 -4.14 -8.95
CA SER A 101 19.74 -3.83 -7.57
C SER A 101 19.78 -5.12 -6.74
N ASP A 102 20.69 -5.20 -5.78
CA ASP A 102 20.83 -6.34 -4.87
C ASP A 102 19.75 -6.36 -3.75
N GLU A 103 18.81 -5.43 -3.76
CA GLU A 103 17.72 -5.40 -2.80
C GLU A 103 16.84 -6.66 -2.91
N LEU A 104 16.49 -7.24 -1.77
CA LEU A 104 15.57 -8.39 -1.68
C LEU A 104 14.12 -7.88 -1.65
N ASN A 105 13.67 -7.29 -2.76
CA ASN A 105 12.37 -6.65 -2.80
C ASN A 105 11.69 -6.81 -4.17
N ALA A 106 10.34 -6.79 -4.12
CA ALA A 106 9.47 -6.54 -5.26
C ALA A 106 8.32 -5.64 -4.79
N PHE A 107 7.64 -4.98 -5.70
CA PHE A 107 6.53 -4.10 -5.34
C PHE A 107 5.58 -3.92 -6.51
N ALA A 108 4.33 -3.62 -6.22
CA ALA A 108 3.37 -3.17 -7.22
C ALA A 108 2.79 -1.80 -6.86
N LEU A 109 2.69 -0.94 -7.85
CA LEU A 109 2.04 0.35 -7.74
C LEU A 109 0.66 0.30 -8.40
N PRO A 110 -0.29 1.13 -7.94
CA PRO A 110 -1.56 1.33 -8.60
C PRO A 110 -1.41 1.56 -10.11
N GLY A 111 -2.35 1.04 -10.90
CA GLY A 111 -2.27 1.10 -12.37
C GLY A 111 -1.39 0.02 -12.98
N GLY A 112 -1.13 -1.08 -12.25
CA GLY A 112 -0.45 -2.26 -12.78
C GLY A 112 1.03 -2.05 -13.06
N LYS A 113 1.72 -1.23 -12.29
CA LYS A 113 3.17 -1.03 -12.40
C LYS A 113 3.87 -1.93 -11.40
N VAL A 114 4.68 -2.89 -11.85
CA VAL A 114 5.35 -3.89 -10.99
C VAL A 114 6.85 -3.82 -11.19
N GLY A 115 7.57 -3.73 -10.09
CA GLY A 115 9.03 -3.79 -10.05
C GLY A 115 9.52 -5.03 -9.32
N PHE A 116 10.42 -5.76 -9.95
CA PHE A 116 11.25 -6.78 -9.29
C PHE A 116 12.69 -6.28 -9.25
N TYR A 117 13.38 -6.52 -8.15
CA TYR A 117 14.82 -6.29 -8.06
C TYR A 117 15.58 -7.57 -8.41
N THR A 118 16.79 -7.44 -9.00
CA THR A 118 17.62 -8.60 -9.31
C THR A 118 17.97 -9.40 -8.06
N GLY A 119 18.16 -8.75 -6.92
CA GLY A 119 18.49 -9.41 -5.66
C GLY A 119 17.44 -10.43 -5.22
N ILE A 120 16.16 -10.09 -5.24
CA ILE A 120 15.11 -11.06 -4.88
C ILE A 120 15.01 -12.19 -5.91
N LEU A 121 15.22 -11.88 -7.21
CA LEU A 121 15.17 -12.90 -8.27
C LEU A 121 16.36 -13.88 -8.19
N ASP A 122 17.49 -13.46 -7.63
CA ASP A 122 18.65 -14.32 -7.45
C ASP A 122 18.48 -15.37 -6.37
N ILE A 123 17.66 -15.09 -5.35
CA ILE A 123 17.35 -16.06 -4.30
C ILE A 123 16.14 -16.94 -4.62
N MET A 124 15.35 -16.59 -5.62
CA MET A 124 14.20 -17.39 -6.07
C MET A 124 14.64 -18.56 -6.91
N GLU A 125 14.43 -19.77 -6.40
CA GLU A 125 14.87 -21.03 -7.03
C GLU A 125 14.01 -21.42 -8.25
N ASN A 126 12.73 -21.09 -8.24
CA ASN A 126 11.76 -21.50 -9.26
C ASN A 126 10.71 -20.43 -9.58
N ASP A 127 9.90 -20.70 -10.58
CA ASP A 127 8.86 -19.77 -11.03
C ASP A 127 7.67 -19.69 -10.07
N ASP A 128 7.43 -20.73 -9.26
CA ASP A 128 6.35 -20.72 -8.27
C ASP A 128 6.62 -19.68 -7.16
N GLN A 129 7.89 -19.46 -6.82
CA GLN A 129 8.27 -18.40 -5.87
C GLN A 129 8.07 -17.00 -6.46
N ILE A 130 8.35 -16.80 -7.75
CA ILE A 130 8.02 -15.56 -8.45
C ILE A 130 6.50 -15.36 -8.50
N ALA A 131 5.75 -16.44 -8.73
CA ALA A 131 4.30 -16.40 -8.78
C ALA A 131 3.69 -16.03 -7.42
N ALA A 132 4.28 -16.51 -6.30
CA ALA A 132 3.86 -16.15 -4.96
C ALA A 132 3.98 -14.63 -4.71
N VAL A 133 5.15 -14.08 -4.98
CA VAL A 133 5.39 -12.63 -4.83
C VAL A 133 4.51 -11.83 -5.79
N MET A 134 4.45 -12.23 -7.07
CA MET A 134 3.61 -11.54 -8.05
C MET A 134 2.13 -11.57 -7.68
N GLY A 135 1.64 -12.69 -7.12
CA GLY A 135 0.27 -12.86 -6.66
C GLY A 135 -0.06 -11.96 -5.48
N HIS A 136 0.83 -11.88 -4.51
CA HIS A 136 0.74 -11.00 -3.36
C HIS A 136 0.68 -9.52 -3.80
N GLU A 137 1.62 -9.11 -4.65
CA GLU A 137 1.68 -7.75 -5.17
C GLU A 137 0.44 -7.39 -6.02
N ALA A 138 -0.01 -8.32 -6.86
CA ALA A 138 -1.23 -8.11 -7.65
C ALA A 138 -2.46 -7.92 -6.74
N ALA A 139 -2.56 -8.65 -5.63
CA ALA A 139 -3.66 -8.47 -4.68
C ALA A 139 -3.67 -7.05 -4.08
N HIS A 140 -2.51 -6.50 -3.72
CA HIS A 140 -2.44 -5.11 -3.24
C HIS A 140 -3.00 -4.10 -4.23
N VAL A 141 -2.79 -4.32 -5.54
CA VAL A 141 -3.35 -3.47 -6.60
C VAL A 141 -4.86 -3.67 -6.73
N PHE A 142 -5.32 -4.93 -6.84
CA PHE A 142 -6.74 -5.22 -7.05
C PHE A 142 -7.63 -4.78 -5.89
N PHE A 143 -7.16 -4.91 -4.65
CA PHE A 143 -7.87 -4.44 -3.46
C PHE A 143 -7.65 -2.96 -3.13
N ASN A 144 -6.90 -2.23 -3.96
CA ASN A 144 -6.59 -0.81 -3.75
C ASN A 144 -6.01 -0.52 -2.35
N HIS A 145 -5.15 -1.41 -1.84
CA HIS A 145 -4.55 -1.28 -0.51
C HIS A 145 -3.75 0.03 -0.36
N SER A 146 -3.06 0.47 -1.42
CA SER A 146 -2.37 1.77 -1.44
C SER A 146 -3.33 2.95 -1.26
N GLY A 147 -4.51 2.91 -1.91
CA GLY A 147 -5.55 3.93 -1.74
C GLY A 147 -6.11 3.93 -0.32
N GLN A 148 -6.39 2.76 0.24
CA GLN A 148 -6.86 2.63 1.62
C GLN A 148 -5.82 3.15 2.63
N ARG A 149 -4.53 2.85 2.40
CA ARG A 149 -3.41 3.37 3.21
C ARG A 149 -3.33 4.90 3.10
N TYR A 150 -3.43 5.43 1.88
CA TYR A 150 -3.48 6.88 1.65
C TYR A 150 -4.63 7.55 2.40
N GLY A 151 -5.85 7.00 2.29
CA GLY A 151 -7.04 7.49 2.97
C GLY A 151 -6.87 7.52 4.50
N ARG A 152 -6.33 6.46 5.09
CA ARG A 152 -6.02 6.40 6.52
C ARG A 152 -5.00 7.45 6.95
N THR A 153 -3.92 7.59 6.19
CA THR A 153 -2.88 8.59 6.48
C THR A 153 -3.45 10.00 6.39
N ARG A 154 -4.30 10.29 5.39
CA ARG A 154 -4.97 11.57 5.25
C ARG A 154 -5.96 11.85 6.37
N ALA A 155 -6.76 10.85 6.78
CA ALA A 155 -7.69 10.98 7.90
C ALA A 155 -6.93 11.27 9.21
N THR A 156 -5.82 10.57 9.46
CA THR A 156 -4.96 10.82 10.62
C THR A 156 -4.34 12.21 10.57
N GLN A 157 -3.86 12.66 9.41
CA GLN A 157 -3.28 14.00 9.26
C GLN A 157 -4.33 15.09 9.34
N ALA A 158 -5.55 14.87 8.84
CA ALA A 158 -6.65 15.82 9.02
C ALA A 158 -6.98 15.96 10.50
N GLY A 159 -7.02 14.85 11.25
CA GLY A 159 -7.16 14.87 12.71
C GLY A 159 -6.02 15.57 13.42
N LEU A 160 -4.77 15.36 12.99
CA LEU A 160 -3.58 16.04 13.51
C LEU A 160 -3.48 17.47 12.99
N GLY A 161 -3.91 17.75 11.76
CA GLY A 161 -3.92 19.08 11.15
C GLY A 161 -4.89 20.03 11.84
N VAL A 162 -6.03 19.54 12.30
CA VAL A 162 -6.92 20.31 13.20
C VAL A 162 -6.19 20.64 14.50
N ALA A 163 -5.44 19.71 15.06
CA ALA A 163 -4.61 19.97 16.23
C ALA A 163 -3.43 20.93 15.93
N GLN A 164 -2.83 20.85 14.71
CA GLN A 164 -1.73 21.72 14.29
C GLN A 164 -2.19 23.12 13.83
N VAL A 165 -3.37 23.26 13.21
CA VAL A 165 -3.94 24.58 12.91
C VAL A 165 -4.27 25.32 14.19
N VAL A 166 -4.70 24.60 15.22
CA VAL A 166 -4.82 25.15 16.58
C VAL A 166 -3.44 25.50 17.19
N LEU A 167 -2.35 24.88 16.70
CA LEU A 167 -0.98 25.03 17.23
C LEU A 167 0.02 25.69 16.22
N GLY A 168 -0.42 26.11 15.04
CA GLY A 168 0.32 27.01 14.13
C GLY A 168 1.37 26.40 13.18
N GLY A 169 1.15 25.23 12.57
CA GLY A 169 2.12 24.63 11.64
C GLY A 169 1.54 24.11 10.31
N GLY A 170 2.09 24.50 9.18
CA GLY A 170 1.63 24.16 7.83
C GLY A 170 2.57 23.26 7.01
N GLY A 171 1.98 22.45 6.14
CA GLY A 171 2.52 21.95 4.87
C GLY A 171 3.25 20.60 4.84
N GLN A 172 2.60 19.55 4.22
CA GLN A 172 3.31 18.35 3.69
C GLN A 172 2.36 17.44 2.86
N SER A 173 1.99 17.81 1.64
CA SER A 173 1.05 16.99 0.84
C SER A 173 1.70 15.97 -0.11
N SER A 174 2.92 16.21 -0.60
CA SER A 174 3.59 15.33 -1.57
C SER A 174 4.30 14.12 -0.97
N GLN A 175 4.88 14.26 0.22
CA GLN A 175 5.54 13.13 0.92
C GLN A 175 4.56 12.04 1.32
N VAL A 176 3.33 12.40 1.67
CA VAL A 176 2.26 11.44 2.03
C VAL A 176 1.87 10.55 0.86
N ALA A 177 1.83 11.11 -0.36
CA ALA A 177 1.51 10.33 -1.54
C ALA A 177 2.60 9.27 -1.83
N LEU A 178 3.87 9.62 -1.74
CA LEU A 178 4.99 8.70 -1.94
C LEU A 178 5.03 7.59 -0.88
N GLN A 179 4.78 7.94 0.38
CA GLN A 179 4.66 6.97 1.47
C GLN A 179 3.49 6.00 1.26
N ALA A 180 2.35 6.51 0.78
CA ALA A 180 1.18 5.69 0.49
C ALA A 180 1.40 4.73 -0.69
N LEU A 181 2.29 5.05 -1.62
CA LEU A 181 2.66 4.20 -2.74
C LEU A 181 3.65 3.08 -2.37
N GLY A 182 4.17 3.05 -1.15
CA GLY A 182 5.18 2.07 -0.73
C GLY A 182 6.60 2.39 -1.21
N LEU A 183 6.80 3.50 -1.89
CA LEU A 183 8.12 3.95 -2.38
C LEU A 183 8.96 4.63 -1.29
N GLY A 184 8.48 4.64 -0.07
CA GLY A 184 9.13 5.30 1.06
C GLY A 184 10.50 4.74 1.44
N ALA A 185 10.85 3.51 1.02
CA ALA A 185 12.18 2.93 1.29
C ALA A 185 13.31 3.76 0.67
N GLN A 186 13.08 4.33 -0.52
CA GLN A 186 14.05 5.23 -1.16
C GLN A 186 14.11 6.62 -0.53
N TYR A 187 13.07 6.96 0.28
CA TYR A 187 12.92 8.24 0.95
C TYR A 187 12.93 8.09 2.49
N GLY A 188 13.34 6.93 3.01
CA GLY A 188 13.62 6.71 4.44
C GLY A 188 12.40 6.35 5.32
N VAL A 189 11.19 6.19 4.78
CA VAL A 189 10.02 5.79 5.57
C VAL A 189 9.12 4.85 4.76
N ILE A 190 9.23 3.54 5.02
CA ILE A 190 8.22 2.57 4.58
C ILE A 190 7.13 2.54 5.66
N LEU A 191 5.91 2.97 5.31
CA LEU A 191 4.75 2.63 6.11
C LEU A 191 4.27 1.24 5.68
N PRO A 192 4.37 0.21 6.52
CA PRO A 192 3.88 -1.12 6.18
C PRO A 192 2.37 -1.08 5.89
N PHE A 193 1.89 -2.00 5.09
CA PHE A 193 0.46 -2.26 4.99
C PHE A 193 -0.08 -2.73 6.34
N SER A 194 -1.37 -2.60 6.56
CA SER A 194 -1.95 -3.13 7.79
C SER A 194 -1.89 -4.66 7.75
N ARG A 195 -1.81 -5.30 8.93
CA ARG A 195 -1.87 -6.75 9.04
C ARG A 195 -3.07 -7.36 8.29
N GLN A 196 -4.18 -6.66 8.24
CA GLN A 196 -5.36 -7.11 7.50
C GLN A 196 -5.12 -7.09 5.99
N HIS A 197 -4.45 -6.06 5.45
CA HIS A 197 -4.08 -5.99 4.04
C HIS A 197 -3.10 -7.10 3.65
N GLU A 198 -2.10 -7.38 4.51
CA GLU A 198 -1.15 -8.46 4.27
C GLU A 198 -1.86 -9.82 4.22
N LEU A 199 -2.71 -10.12 5.21
CA LEU A 199 -3.49 -11.37 5.23
C LEU A 199 -4.44 -11.50 4.02
N GLU A 200 -4.97 -10.38 3.54
CA GLU A 200 -5.81 -10.37 2.34
C GLU A 200 -4.95 -10.59 1.09
N ALA A 201 -3.78 -9.96 1.00
CA ALA A 201 -2.84 -10.14 -0.10
C ALA A 201 -2.33 -11.57 -0.19
N ASP A 202 -1.93 -12.17 0.94
CA ASP A 202 -1.53 -13.58 1.02
C ASP A 202 -2.65 -14.52 0.56
N LYS A 203 -3.84 -14.36 1.12
CA LYS A 203 -5.00 -15.19 0.80
C LYS A 203 -5.34 -15.17 -0.69
N TYR A 204 -5.34 -14.02 -1.30
CA TYR A 204 -5.69 -13.88 -2.71
C TYR A 204 -4.52 -14.19 -3.62
N GLY A 205 -3.28 -13.90 -3.20
CA GLY A 205 -2.06 -14.31 -3.89
C GLY A 205 -2.02 -15.82 -4.10
N ILE A 206 -2.26 -16.61 -3.05
CA ILE A 206 -2.36 -18.08 -3.12
C ILE A 206 -3.46 -18.53 -4.10
N ARG A 207 -4.62 -17.87 -4.09
CA ARG A 207 -5.71 -18.19 -5.02
C ARG A 207 -5.34 -17.88 -6.48
N TYR A 208 -4.62 -16.80 -6.73
CA TYR A 208 -4.16 -16.45 -8.06
C TYR A 208 -3.14 -17.46 -8.57
N MET A 209 -2.19 -17.87 -7.73
CA MET A 209 -1.24 -18.95 -8.05
C MET A 209 -1.96 -20.23 -8.44
N HIS A 210 -2.86 -20.71 -7.59
CA HIS A 210 -3.62 -21.93 -7.86
C HIS A 210 -4.41 -21.85 -9.17
N LYS A 211 -5.06 -20.71 -9.43
CA LYS A 211 -5.81 -20.47 -10.68
C LYS A 211 -4.91 -20.36 -11.91
N ALA A 212 -3.67 -19.90 -11.73
CA ALA A 212 -2.66 -19.83 -12.79
C ALA A 212 -1.95 -21.18 -13.04
N GLY A 213 -2.18 -22.19 -12.19
CA GLY A 213 -1.55 -23.51 -12.25
C GLY A 213 -0.17 -23.57 -11.57
N ASP A 214 0.16 -22.59 -10.74
CA ASP A 214 1.39 -22.56 -9.94
C ASP A 214 1.15 -23.20 -8.57
N ARG A 215 2.23 -23.66 -7.90
CA ARG A 215 2.16 -24.35 -6.61
C ARG A 215 2.26 -23.36 -5.44
N PRO A 216 1.22 -23.19 -4.62
CA PRO A 216 1.20 -22.18 -3.56
C PRO A 216 2.11 -22.47 -2.34
N ASN A 217 2.73 -23.66 -2.28
CA ASN A 217 3.59 -24.04 -1.15
C ASN A 217 5.07 -23.65 -1.31
N GLU A 218 5.41 -22.98 -2.41
CA GLU A 218 6.77 -22.51 -2.69
C GLU A 218 6.99 -21.08 -2.16
N GLU A 219 6.81 -20.89 -0.86
CA GLU A 219 7.17 -19.62 -0.23
C GLU A 219 8.68 -19.38 -0.32
N VAL A 220 9.06 -18.14 -0.61
CA VAL A 220 10.47 -17.73 -0.55
C VAL A 220 10.91 -17.86 0.91
N ARG A 221 11.74 -18.84 1.22
CA ARG A 221 12.37 -18.99 2.53
C ARG A 221 13.42 -17.88 2.69
N GLY A 222 12.97 -16.68 2.98
CA GLY A 222 13.79 -15.59 3.44
C GLY A 222 13.86 -15.65 4.96
N GLY A 223 15.03 -15.99 5.48
CA GLY A 223 15.34 -15.94 6.90
C GLY A 223 15.51 -14.49 7.40
#